data_ddfc3b8ffd1dd744bc8438be64918564
#
_entry.id   ddfc3b8ffd1dd744bc8438be64918564
#
_cell.length_a   1.000
_cell.length_b   1.000
_cell.length_c   1.000
_cell.angle_alpha   90.00
_cell.angle_beta   90.00
_cell.angle_gamma   90.00
#
_symmetry.space_group_name_H-M   'P 1'
#
loop_
_entity.id
_entity.type
_entity.pdbx_description
1 polymer ?
#
loop_
_entity_poly.entity_id
_entity_poly.type
_entity_poly.pdbx_seq_one_letter_code
_entity_poly.pdbx_strand_id
1 'polypeptide(L)'
;MWWVRDGDVTELSLDPSDLGLELSPVEALRGGDAAHNAQVVRDLLAGEVGPVRDAVVLNAGMALATASGLGDDVSSAALTRAVDEGMRRARAAIDDGSAARLLERWGSATAAA
;
A
#
# COMPACT_ATOMS: atom_id res chain seq x y z
N MET A 1 2.64 -11.48 -11.17
CA MET A 1 3.83 -10.87 -10.52
C MET A 1 4.92 -11.91 -10.41
N TRP A 2 6.19 -11.48 -10.26
CA TRP A 2 7.31 -12.39 -10.02
C TRP A 2 7.83 -12.22 -8.59
N TRP A 3 7.85 -13.31 -7.85
CA TRP A 3 8.47 -13.37 -6.53
C TRP A 3 9.91 -13.85 -6.68
N VAL A 4 10.85 -13.05 -6.25
CA VAL A 4 12.29 -13.35 -6.36
C VAL A 4 12.85 -13.58 -4.97
N ARG A 5 13.46 -14.75 -4.75
CA ARG A 5 14.09 -15.14 -3.48
C ARG A 5 15.29 -16.04 -3.74
N ASP A 6 16.42 -15.73 -3.16
CA ASP A 6 17.66 -16.54 -3.19
C ASP A 6 18.14 -16.92 -4.62
N GLY A 7 17.79 -16.08 -5.63
CA GLY A 7 18.09 -16.32 -7.04
C GLY A 7 17.01 -17.07 -7.81
N ASP A 8 16.01 -17.62 -7.13
CA ASP A 8 14.86 -18.26 -7.75
C ASP A 8 13.76 -17.24 -8.08
N VAL A 9 13.05 -17.49 -9.18
CA VAL A 9 11.92 -16.66 -9.64
C VAL A 9 10.68 -17.53 -9.74
N THR A 10 9.65 -17.19 -8.98
CA THR A 10 8.35 -17.87 -9.02
C THR A 10 7.29 -16.90 -9.54
N GLU A 11 6.52 -17.32 -10.55
CA GLU A 11 5.38 -16.55 -11.03
C GLU A 11 4.17 -16.80 -10.12
N LEU A 12 3.61 -15.71 -9.57
CA LEU A 12 2.45 -15.73 -8.69
C LEU A 12 1.35 -14.81 -9.25
N SER A 13 0.11 -15.13 -8.98
CA SER A 13 -1.07 -14.32 -9.30
C SER A 13 -1.63 -13.68 -8.04
N LEU A 14 -2.13 -12.47 -8.17
CA LEU A 14 -2.88 -11.75 -7.15
C LEU A 14 -4.06 -11.05 -7.83
N ASP A 15 -5.27 -11.40 -7.43
CA ASP A 15 -6.48 -10.70 -7.86
C ASP A 15 -6.90 -9.70 -6.78
N PRO A 16 -6.99 -8.40 -7.07
CA PRO A 16 -7.44 -7.41 -6.10
C PRO A 16 -8.83 -7.69 -5.52
N SER A 17 -9.70 -8.37 -6.26
CA SER A 17 -11.04 -8.75 -5.76
C SER A 17 -10.99 -9.73 -4.60
N ASP A 18 -9.98 -10.61 -4.55
CA ASP A 18 -9.75 -11.53 -3.42
C ASP A 18 -9.35 -10.79 -2.13
N LEU A 19 -8.96 -9.52 -2.25
CA LEU A 19 -8.60 -8.62 -1.15
C LEU A 19 -9.73 -7.63 -0.80
N GLY A 20 -10.93 -7.83 -1.38
CA GLY A 20 -12.08 -6.97 -1.18
C GLY A 20 -11.94 -5.57 -1.81
N LEU A 21 -11.07 -5.43 -2.80
CA LEU A 21 -10.91 -4.18 -3.55
C LEU A 21 -11.81 -4.16 -4.78
N GLU A 22 -12.47 -3.04 -5.00
CA GLU A 22 -13.24 -2.80 -6.22
C GLU A 22 -12.35 -2.25 -7.33
N LEU A 23 -12.61 -2.69 -8.57
CA LEU A 23 -11.94 -2.13 -9.73
C LEU A 23 -12.45 -0.71 -9.98
N SER A 24 -11.52 0.21 -10.11
CA SER A 24 -11.80 1.61 -10.42
C SER A 24 -11.18 1.99 -11.77
N PRO A 25 -11.80 2.92 -12.52
CA PRO A 25 -11.21 3.42 -13.74
C PRO A 25 -9.88 4.13 -13.43
N VAL A 26 -8.91 4.05 -14.35
CA VAL A 26 -7.57 4.63 -14.17
C VAL A 26 -7.61 6.15 -13.92
N GLU A 27 -8.65 6.81 -14.42
CA GLU A 27 -8.90 8.24 -14.23
C GLU A 27 -9.10 8.60 -12.75
N ALA A 28 -9.61 7.67 -11.93
CA ALA A 28 -9.80 7.85 -10.49
C ALA A 28 -8.47 7.96 -9.72
N LEU A 29 -7.37 7.52 -10.33
CA LEU A 29 -6.02 7.62 -9.78
C LEU A 29 -5.19 8.73 -10.43
N ARG A 30 -5.82 9.57 -11.27
CA ARG A 30 -5.11 10.64 -11.96
C ARG A 30 -4.67 11.71 -10.96
N GLY A 31 -3.37 11.97 -10.92
CA GLY A 31 -2.80 13.09 -10.18
C GLY A 31 -2.99 14.44 -10.89
N GLY A 32 -2.56 15.49 -10.20
CA GLY A 32 -2.51 16.86 -10.69
C GLY A 32 -1.14 17.49 -10.46
N ASP A 33 -1.13 18.78 -10.21
CA ASP A 33 0.08 19.50 -9.79
C ASP A 33 0.51 19.10 -8.36
N ALA A 34 1.65 19.62 -7.91
CA ALA A 34 2.20 19.28 -6.61
C ALA A 34 1.27 19.66 -5.44
N ALA A 35 0.57 20.79 -5.56
CA ALA A 35 -0.35 21.27 -4.51
C ALA A 35 -1.57 20.33 -4.41
N HIS A 36 -2.16 19.95 -5.54
CA HIS A 36 -3.25 19.00 -5.62
C HIS A 36 -2.83 17.64 -5.03
N ASN A 37 -1.70 17.08 -5.47
CA ASN A 37 -1.23 15.77 -5.00
C ASN A 37 -0.90 15.79 -3.49
N ALA A 38 -0.34 16.89 -2.99
CA ALA A 38 -0.11 17.06 -1.55
C ALA A 38 -1.43 17.09 -0.75
N GLN A 39 -2.49 17.70 -1.30
CA GLN A 39 -3.81 17.69 -0.66
C GLN A 39 -4.41 16.28 -0.65
N VAL A 40 -4.36 15.56 -1.76
CA VAL A 40 -4.81 14.16 -1.85
C VAL A 40 -4.14 13.29 -0.79
N VAL A 41 -2.83 13.45 -0.55
CA VAL A 41 -2.11 12.71 0.50
C VAL A 41 -2.63 13.09 1.89
N ARG A 42 -2.90 14.36 2.17
CA ARG A 42 -3.44 14.79 3.48
C ARG A 42 -4.83 14.23 3.72
N ASP A 43 -5.70 14.28 2.71
CA ASP A 43 -7.07 13.79 2.79
C ASP A 43 -7.10 12.26 3.03
N LEU A 44 -6.27 11.52 2.31
CA LEU A 44 -6.07 10.09 2.53
C LEU A 44 -5.62 9.80 3.97
N LEU A 45 -4.61 10.51 4.47
CA LEU A 45 -4.09 10.33 5.83
C LEU A 45 -5.05 10.84 6.92
N ALA A 46 -6.02 11.70 6.56
CA ALA A 46 -7.14 12.09 7.39
C ALA A 46 -8.29 11.06 7.39
N GLY A 47 -8.16 9.99 6.61
CA GLY A 47 -9.10 8.86 6.58
C GLY A 47 -10.07 8.87 5.40
N GLU A 48 -9.87 9.76 4.41
CA GLU A 48 -10.71 9.73 3.20
C GLU A 48 -10.65 8.35 2.52
N VAL A 49 -11.81 7.82 2.16
CA VAL A 49 -11.97 6.52 1.49
C VAL A 49 -12.09 6.69 -0.01
N GLY A 50 -11.73 5.66 -0.77
CA GLY A 50 -11.87 5.64 -2.21
C GLY A 50 -10.66 5.05 -2.93
N PRO A 51 -10.64 5.11 -4.27
CA PRO A 51 -9.65 4.41 -5.10
C PRO A 51 -8.19 4.75 -4.79
N VAL A 52 -7.90 6.00 -4.42
CA VAL A 52 -6.54 6.41 -4.06
C VAL A 52 -6.09 5.72 -2.77
N ARG A 53 -6.96 5.69 -1.74
CA ARG A 53 -6.67 4.97 -0.49
C ARG A 53 -6.48 3.48 -0.76
N ASP A 54 -7.32 2.87 -1.57
CA ASP A 54 -7.23 1.45 -1.91
C ASP A 54 -5.91 1.12 -2.61
N ALA A 55 -5.51 1.94 -3.56
CA ALA A 55 -4.23 1.79 -4.26
C ALA A 55 -3.03 1.93 -3.30
N VAL A 56 -3.04 2.92 -2.40
CA VAL A 56 -1.98 3.14 -1.41
C VAL A 56 -1.92 1.99 -0.41
N VAL A 57 -3.06 1.54 0.10
CA VAL A 57 -3.14 0.43 1.05
C VAL A 57 -2.67 -0.88 0.41
N LEU A 58 -3.07 -1.15 -0.84
CA LEU A 58 -2.59 -2.32 -1.58
C LEU A 58 -1.07 -2.29 -1.76
N ASN A 59 -0.50 -1.17 -2.22
CA ASN A 59 0.94 -1.04 -2.40
C ASN A 59 1.71 -1.19 -1.07
N ALA A 60 1.22 -0.60 0.01
CA ALA A 60 1.80 -0.77 1.34
C ALA A 60 1.69 -2.23 1.82
N GLY A 61 0.56 -2.90 1.56
CA GLY A 61 0.35 -4.31 1.85
C GLY A 61 1.36 -5.20 1.12
N MET A 62 1.57 -4.94 -0.16
CA MET A 62 2.58 -5.62 -0.97
C MET A 62 4.00 -5.43 -0.43
N ALA A 63 4.37 -4.19 -0.06
CA ALA A 63 5.68 -3.90 0.53
C ALA A 63 5.89 -4.64 1.86
N LEU A 64 4.87 -4.66 2.71
CA LEU A 64 4.90 -5.39 3.99
C LEU A 64 4.97 -6.91 3.80
N ALA A 65 4.23 -7.46 2.85
CA ALA A 65 4.30 -8.88 2.49
C ALA A 65 5.71 -9.26 2.00
N THR A 66 6.32 -8.41 1.16
CA THR A 66 7.68 -8.60 0.67
C THR A 66 8.70 -8.57 1.81
N ALA A 67 8.58 -7.60 2.73
CA ALA A 67 9.48 -7.47 3.88
C ALA A 67 9.36 -8.63 4.88
N SER A 68 8.16 -9.21 5.03
CA SER A 68 7.91 -10.35 5.92
C SER A 68 8.28 -11.69 5.30
N GLY A 69 8.28 -11.76 3.96
CA GLY A 69 8.45 -13.01 3.20
C GLY A 69 7.19 -13.90 3.24
N LEU A 70 7.19 -14.93 2.40
CA LEU A 70 6.10 -15.92 2.34
C LEU A 70 6.42 -17.21 3.11
N GLY A 71 7.57 -17.29 3.77
CA GLY A 71 8.03 -18.53 4.40
C GLY A 71 8.34 -19.60 3.36
N ASP A 72 8.02 -20.86 3.68
CA ASP A 72 8.27 -22.00 2.80
C ASP A 72 7.15 -22.23 1.76
N ASP A 73 5.96 -21.66 1.98
CA ASP A 73 4.83 -21.73 1.04
C ASP A 73 4.87 -20.56 0.05
N VAL A 74 5.62 -20.70 -1.04
CA VAL A 74 5.67 -19.73 -2.12
C VAL A 74 4.54 -20.02 -3.12
N SER A 75 3.32 -19.60 -2.78
CA SER A 75 2.12 -19.78 -3.59
C SER A 75 1.31 -18.48 -3.71
N SER A 76 0.44 -18.41 -4.73
CA SER A 76 -0.50 -17.27 -4.88
C SER A 76 -1.41 -17.10 -3.65
N ALA A 77 -1.84 -18.21 -3.04
CA ALA A 77 -2.67 -18.18 -1.84
C ALA A 77 -1.89 -17.63 -0.63
N ALA A 78 -0.61 -18.00 -0.46
CA ALA A 78 0.24 -17.45 0.58
C ALA A 78 0.49 -15.95 0.36
N LEU A 79 0.73 -15.53 -0.89
CA LEU A 79 0.86 -14.14 -1.27
C LEU A 79 -0.40 -13.34 -0.91
N THR A 80 -1.59 -13.81 -1.32
CA THR A 80 -2.86 -13.13 -1.01
C THR A 80 -3.03 -12.92 0.48
N ARG A 81 -2.79 -13.96 1.31
CA ARG A 81 -2.85 -13.85 2.78
C ARG A 81 -1.85 -12.84 3.35
N ALA A 82 -0.61 -12.85 2.86
CA ALA A 82 0.43 -11.94 3.33
C ALA A 82 0.12 -10.48 2.95
N VAL A 83 -0.42 -10.25 1.75
CA VAL A 83 -0.85 -8.93 1.29
C VAL A 83 -2.05 -8.44 2.10
N ASP A 84 -3.06 -9.29 2.35
CA ASP A 84 -4.21 -8.92 3.19
C ASP A 84 -3.79 -8.50 4.61
N GLU A 85 -2.89 -9.26 5.24
CA GLU A 85 -2.31 -8.89 6.53
C GLU A 85 -1.60 -7.53 6.46
N GLY A 86 -0.78 -7.32 5.43
CA GLY A 86 -0.10 -6.04 5.19
C GLY A 86 -1.08 -4.89 5.00
N MET A 87 -2.15 -5.10 4.23
CA MET A 87 -3.20 -4.11 4.02
C MET A 87 -3.92 -3.75 5.32
N ARG A 88 -4.22 -4.74 6.18
CA ARG A 88 -4.83 -4.47 7.50
C ARG A 88 -3.92 -3.56 8.35
N ARG A 89 -2.61 -3.82 8.36
CA ARG A 89 -1.63 -2.98 9.07
C ARG A 89 -1.53 -1.57 8.46
N ALA A 90 -1.56 -1.46 7.13
CA ALA A 90 -1.54 -0.16 6.46
C ALA A 90 -2.80 0.67 6.78
N ARG A 91 -3.99 0.05 6.73
CA ARG A 91 -5.24 0.70 7.13
C ARG A 91 -5.18 1.18 8.59
N ALA A 92 -4.72 0.32 9.50
CA ALA A 92 -4.59 0.69 10.92
C ALA A 92 -3.67 1.91 11.11
N ALA A 93 -2.54 1.99 10.39
CA ALA A 93 -1.62 3.12 10.48
C ALA A 93 -2.22 4.43 9.94
N ILE A 94 -3.12 4.38 8.98
CA ILE A 94 -3.88 5.55 8.52
C ILE A 94 -4.92 5.93 9.58
N ASP A 95 -5.72 4.96 10.04
CA ASP A 95 -6.89 5.19 10.88
C ASP A 95 -6.51 5.64 12.31
N ASP A 96 -5.35 5.21 12.83
CA ASP A 96 -4.82 5.67 14.13
C ASP A 96 -3.98 6.96 14.03
N GLY A 97 -3.80 7.51 12.83
CA GLY A 97 -3.05 8.74 12.56
C GLY A 97 -1.53 8.60 12.64
N SER A 98 -0.98 7.40 12.81
CA SER A 98 0.49 7.22 12.90
C SER A 98 1.19 7.55 11.58
N ALA A 99 0.56 7.27 10.44
CA ALA A 99 1.07 7.64 9.13
C ALA A 99 1.11 9.15 8.92
N ALA A 100 0.07 9.89 9.35
CA ALA A 100 0.05 11.34 9.30
C ALA A 100 1.17 11.96 10.17
N ARG A 101 1.32 11.49 11.40
CA ARG A 101 2.42 11.95 12.30
C ARG A 101 3.81 11.65 11.73
N LEU A 102 3.97 10.54 11.00
CA LEU A 102 5.23 10.22 10.34
C LEU A 102 5.55 11.21 9.22
N LEU A 103 4.55 11.55 8.39
CA LEU A 103 4.69 12.54 7.32
C LEU A 103 5.12 13.91 7.87
N GLU A 104 4.51 14.38 8.96
CA GLU A 104 4.86 15.64 9.61
C GLU A 104 6.31 15.65 10.10
N ARG A 105 6.75 14.56 10.76
CA ARG A 105 8.13 14.44 11.23
C ARG A 105 9.13 14.41 10.07
N TRP A 106 8.79 13.69 9.00
CA TRP A 106 9.64 13.64 7.81
C TRP A 106 9.75 15.01 7.15
N GLY A 107 8.63 15.71 6.95
CA GLY A 107 8.62 17.08 6.42
C GLY A 107 9.49 18.03 7.26
N SER A 108 9.38 17.96 8.59
CA SER A 108 10.19 18.78 9.50
C SER A 108 11.67 18.46 9.41
N ALA A 109 12.05 17.19 9.32
CA ALA A 109 13.44 16.76 9.20
C ALA A 109 14.08 17.20 7.87
N THR A 110 13.34 17.14 6.76
CA THR A 110 13.83 17.54 5.44
C THR A 110 13.90 19.06 5.26
N ALA A 111 13.06 19.82 5.96
CA ALA A 111 13.12 21.29 5.94
C ALA A 111 14.27 21.87 6.77
N ALA A 112 14.85 21.07 7.69
CA ALA A 112 15.97 21.48 8.55
C ALA A 112 17.35 21.10 7.98
N ALA A 113 17.38 20.40 6.85
CA ALA A 113 18.61 19.96 6.16
C ALA A 113 19.02 20.94 5.07
#